data_e7f8b70261af5652f0945927012dddad
#
_entry.id   e7f8b70261af5652f0945927012dddad
#
_cell.length_a   1.000
_cell.length_b   1.000
_cell.length_c   1.000
_cell.angle_alpha   90.00
_cell.angle_beta   90.00
_cell.angle_gamma   90.00
#
_symmetry.space_group_name_H-M   'P 1'
#
loop_
_entity.id
_entity.type
_entity.pdbx_description
1 polymer ?
#
loop_
_entity_poly.entity_id
_entity_poly.type
_entity_poly.pdbx_seq_one_letter_code
_entity_poly.pdbx_strand_id
1 'polypeptide(L)'
;MGEDVAVNMDLQALIADIRAHPGITRKKTISEVLDFFPLAQAENVLASYGEDAAVIAYGEDDVLLLAADGIMETLMKANPFFAGYYSILVNLNDISAMGGVPLAMVDVISMKEERICGQVMRGMETAVRKFGVPVVGGHTHPDCNYDAVDVAILGSAKRSEVIYSHTARAGDDIIFAMDLDGFYPEKLNYAWDTTSKKDAELVRKQMMAMNHIGRRRLARSGKDMSNPGSLGTLGMLLETSGKGGTVDLDKVPTPKGVPFAQWLKSYQGCGFVLTCAPKNSQSIIELFGEVGVAGAVVGKVDATRKIVVHSGREQAVLFDFESEIITGCDPSRVPCSPCNKE
;
A
#
# COMPACT_ATOMS: atom_id res chain seq x y z
N MET A 1 6.49 -8.97 -33.77
CA MET A 1 6.22 -10.38 -33.46
C MET A 1 6.95 -10.67 -32.16
N GLY A 2 6.26 -10.50 -31.02
CA GLY A 2 6.76 -10.89 -29.71
C GLY A 2 6.37 -12.34 -29.49
N GLU A 3 7.33 -13.20 -29.25
CA GLU A 3 7.08 -14.57 -28.84
C GLU A 3 6.39 -14.53 -27.49
N ASP A 4 5.11 -14.95 -27.46
CA ASP A 4 4.36 -15.30 -26.25
C ASP A 4 5.08 -16.49 -25.60
N VAL A 5 5.95 -16.20 -24.65
CA VAL A 5 6.37 -17.19 -23.66
C VAL A 5 5.20 -17.30 -22.68
N ALA A 6 4.17 -18.05 -23.06
CA ALA A 6 3.24 -18.65 -22.10
C ALA A 6 4.10 -19.59 -21.23
N VAL A 7 4.65 -19.03 -20.16
CA VAL A 7 5.25 -19.83 -19.09
C VAL A 7 4.10 -20.70 -18.58
N ASN A 8 4.26 -22.02 -18.70
CA ASN A 8 3.34 -23.00 -18.13
C ASN A 8 3.47 -22.91 -16.61
N MET A 9 2.85 -21.86 -16.03
CA MET A 9 2.92 -21.53 -14.62
C MET A 9 1.90 -22.40 -13.90
N ASP A 10 2.35 -23.26 -13.00
CA ASP A 10 1.42 -23.97 -12.10
C ASP A 10 0.73 -22.94 -11.19
N LEU A 11 -0.53 -22.65 -11.50
CA LEU A 11 -1.33 -21.66 -10.78
C LEU A 11 -1.50 -22.05 -9.30
N GLN A 12 -1.61 -23.34 -8.98
CA GLN A 12 -1.75 -23.80 -7.60
C GLN A 12 -0.45 -23.58 -6.81
N ALA A 13 0.71 -23.87 -7.43
CA ALA A 13 2.01 -23.60 -6.83
C ALA A 13 2.24 -22.10 -6.61
N LEU A 14 1.85 -21.25 -7.56
CA LEU A 14 1.93 -19.80 -7.40
C LEU A 14 1.06 -19.30 -6.23
N ILE A 15 -0.17 -19.79 -6.12
CA ILE A 15 -1.07 -19.41 -5.02
C ILE A 15 -0.49 -19.84 -3.68
N ALA A 16 0.04 -21.05 -3.59
CA ALA A 16 0.66 -21.55 -2.36
C ALA A 16 1.86 -20.68 -1.95
N ASP A 17 2.70 -20.29 -2.91
CA ASP A 17 3.86 -19.41 -2.68
C ASP A 17 3.44 -18.02 -2.22
N ILE A 18 2.40 -17.43 -2.83
CA ILE A 18 1.87 -16.13 -2.41
C ILE A 18 1.28 -16.21 -1.00
N ARG A 19 0.42 -17.18 -0.73
CA ARG A 19 -0.20 -17.36 0.60
C ARG A 19 0.82 -17.58 1.72
N ALA A 20 1.92 -18.28 1.43
CA ALA A 20 3.00 -18.53 2.37
C ALA A 20 3.96 -17.34 2.54
N HIS A 21 3.81 -16.27 1.74
CA HIS A 21 4.71 -15.14 1.78
C HIS A 21 4.68 -14.44 3.15
N PRO A 22 5.84 -14.18 3.80
CA PRO A 22 5.89 -13.56 5.13
C PRO A 22 5.20 -12.20 5.19
N GLY A 23 5.18 -11.44 4.08
CA GLY A 23 4.46 -10.17 3.98
C GLY A 23 2.96 -10.32 4.20
N ILE A 24 2.36 -11.48 3.89
CA ILE A 24 0.95 -11.79 4.11
C ILE A 24 0.76 -12.42 5.50
N THR A 25 1.48 -13.49 5.80
CA THR A 25 1.23 -14.30 7.01
C THR A 25 1.43 -13.52 8.30
N ARG A 26 2.37 -12.57 8.33
CA ARG A 26 2.61 -11.68 9.49
C ARG A 26 1.45 -10.70 9.76
N LYS A 27 0.62 -10.39 8.77
CA LYS A 27 -0.48 -9.42 8.93
C LYS A 27 -1.57 -9.91 9.89
N LYS A 28 -1.66 -11.22 10.13
CA LYS A 28 -2.60 -11.80 11.08
C LYS A 28 -2.42 -11.23 12.51
N THR A 29 -1.21 -10.81 12.88
CA THR A 29 -0.94 -10.16 14.19
C THR A 29 -1.77 -8.88 14.40
N ILE A 30 -2.21 -8.21 13.33
CA ILE A 30 -3.10 -7.03 13.43
C ILE A 30 -4.41 -7.40 14.12
N SER A 31 -4.95 -8.59 13.82
CA SER A 31 -6.16 -9.11 14.48
C SER A 31 -6.00 -9.21 16.01
N GLU A 32 -4.81 -9.59 16.49
CA GLU A 32 -4.50 -9.69 17.91
C GLU A 32 -4.44 -8.30 18.57
N VAL A 33 -3.84 -7.32 17.86
CA VAL A 33 -3.78 -5.92 18.33
C VAL A 33 -5.18 -5.33 18.50
N LEU A 34 -6.10 -5.64 17.60
CA LEU A 34 -7.50 -5.18 17.69
C LEU A 34 -8.22 -5.66 18.95
N ASP A 35 -7.84 -6.82 19.49
CA ASP A 35 -8.44 -7.36 20.73
C ASP A 35 -7.98 -6.59 21.98
N PHE A 36 -6.78 -5.98 21.93
CA PHE A 36 -6.25 -5.19 23.05
C PHE A 36 -6.67 -3.72 23.03
N PHE A 37 -6.84 -3.16 21.84
CA PHE A 37 -7.24 -1.77 21.67
C PHE A 37 -8.65 -1.71 21.10
N PRO A 38 -9.69 -1.92 21.93
CA PRO A 38 -11.06 -1.74 21.47
C PRO A 38 -11.17 -0.33 20.89
N LEU A 39 -11.74 -0.24 19.71
CA LEU A 39 -11.97 1.02 19.02
C LEU A 39 -12.72 1.94 19.96
N ALA A 40 -11.99 2.84 20.62
CA ALA A 40 -12.61 3.90 21.39
C ALA A 40 -13.50 4.67 20.39
N GLN A 41 -14.77 4.78 20.71
CA GLN A 41 -15.71 5.59 19.92
C GLN A 41 -15.40 7.06 20.19
N ALA A 42 -14.26 7.54 19.67
CA ALA A 42 -13.98 8.95 19.64
C ALA A 42 -14.76 9.53 18.47
N GLU A 43 -15.70 10.43 18.75
CA GLU A 43 -16.59 11.02 17.73
C GLU A 43 -15.86 11.69 16.57
N ASN A 44 -14.61 12.10 16.80
CA ASN A 44 -13.76 12.71 15.77
C ASN A 44 -12.93 11.71 14.96
N VAL A 45 -12.90 10.41 15.29
CA VAL A 45 -12.22 9.38 14.50
C VAL A 45 -13.21 8.79 13.50
N LEU A 46 -13.00 9.07 12.21
CA LEU A 46 -13.92 8.67 11.14
C LEU A 46 -13.59 7.29 10.58
N ALA A 47 -12.30 6.93 10.55
CA ALA A 47 -11.82 5.61 10.15
C ALA A 47 -10.47 5.34 10.84
N SER A 48 -10.15 4.05 11.01
CA SER A 48 -8.96 3.62 11.76
C SER A 48 -8.38 2.32 11.21
N TYR A 49 -8.32 1.25 11.97
CA TYR A 49 -7.73 -0.01 11.55
C TYR A 49 -8.31 -0.53 10.23
N GLY A 50 -7.43 -1.06 9.38
CA GLY A 50 -7.75 -1.52 8.03
C GLY A 50 -7.49 -0.46 6.95
N GLU A 51 -7.42 0.83 7.35
CA GLU A 51 -6.98 1.93 6.49
C GLU A 51 -5.45 2.06 6.47
N ASP A 52 -4.90 2.76 5.49
CA ASP A 52 -3.47 3.08 5.44
C ASP A 52 -3.12 4.21 6.42
N ALA A 53 -4.08 5.10 6.70
CA ALA A 53 -3.97 6.10 7.75
C ALA A 53 -5.27 6.23 8.52
N ALA A 54 -5.20 6.51 9.82
CA ALA A 54 -6.36 6.92 10.60
C ALA A 54 -6.90 8.25 10.08
N VAL A 55 -8.23 8.38 9.98
CA VAL A 55 -8.91 9.59 9.50
C VAL A 55 -9.55 10.30 10.68
N ILE A 56 -9.09 11.50 10.99
CA ILE A 56 -9.51 12.29 12.14
C ILE A 56 -10.17 13.55 11.65
N ALA A 57 -11.43 13.80 12.05
CA ALA A 57 -12.14 15.01 11.71
C ALA A 57 -11.44 16.25 12.26
N TYR A 58 -11.26 17.27 11.44
CA TYR A 58 -10.63 18.54 11.80
C TYR A 58 -11.36 19.70 11.13
N GLY A 59 -12.12 20.45 11.91
CA GLY A 59 -13.02 21.47 11.37
C GLY A 59 -14.26 20.85 10.70
N GLU A 60 -14.89 21.60 9.78
CA GLU A 60 -16.15 21.20 9.13
C GLU A 60 -15.90 20.21 7.96
N ASP A 61 -14.97 20.56 7.07
CA ASP A 61 -14.75 19.86 5.80
C ASP A 61 -13.37 19.17 5.70
N ASP A 62 -12.49 19.42 6.64
CA ASP A 62 -11.13 18.90 6.60
C ASP A 62 -10.97 17.66 7.50
N VAL A 63 -10.00 16.84 7.16
CA VAL A 63 -9.56 15.72 7.98
C VAL A 63 -8.04 15.69 8.06
N LEU A 64 -7.55 15.20 9.20
CA LEU A 64 -6.15 14.81 9.35
C LEU A 64 -6.02 13.31 9.06
N LEU A 65 -4.92 12.95 8.42
CA LEU A 65 -4.52 11.58 8.14
C LEU A 65 -3.27 11.28 8.98
N LEU A 66 -3.32 10.25 9.81
CA LEU A 66 -2.23 9.88 10.71
C LEU A 66 -1.85 8.42 10.50
N ALA A 67 -0.61 8.19 10.09
CA ALA A 67 -0.03 6.86 9.91
C ALA A 67 1.31 6.74 10.62
N ALA A 68 1.77 5.51 10.83
CA ALA A 68 3.11 5.22 11.31
C ALA A 68 3.57 3.85 10.82
N ASP A 69 4.78 3.81 10.26
CA ASP A 69 5.44 2.58 9.84
C ASP A 69 6.86 2.48 10.37
N GLY A 70 7.22 1.26 10.77
CA GLY A 70 8.58 0.90 11.16
C GLY A 70 9.28 0.02 10.12
N ILE A 71 10.58 0.15 10.03
CA ILE A 71 11.40 -0.64 9.10
C ILE A 71 11.95 -1.88 9.81
N MET A 72 11.75 -3.03 9.17
CA MET A 72 12.24 -4.32 9.68
C MET A 72 13.76 -4.31 9.85
N GLU A 73 14.24 -4.84 10.97
CA GLU A 73 15.67 -4.98 11.27
C GLU A 73 16.45 -5.70 10.17
N THR A 74 15.83 -6.70 9.53
CA THR A 74 16.44 -7.45 8.42
C THR A 74 16.76 -6.55 7.23
N LEU A 75 15.91 -5.54 6.94
CA LEU A 75 16.14 -4.57 5.88
C LEU A 75 17.24 -3.57 6.28
N MET A 76 17.23 -3.12 7.53
CA MET A 76 18.28 -2.26 8.06
C MET A 76 19.66 -2.91 7.98
N LYS A 77 19.77 -4.20 8.32
CA LYS A 77 21.02 -4.96 8.20
C LYS A 77 21.42 -5.24 6.75
N ALA A 78 20.47 -5.49 5.88
CA ALA A 78 20.72 -5.82 4.48
C ALA A 78 21.19 -4.59 3.68
N ASN A 79 20.49 -3.46 3.85
CA ASN A 79 20.79 -2.20 3.14
C ASN A 79 20.34 -0.99 3.96
N PRO A 80 21.19 -0.47 4.89
CA PRO A 80 20.82 0.59 5.80
C PRO A 80 20.41 1.91 5.11
N PHE A 81 21.03 2.25 3.97
CA PHE A 81 20.65 3.44 3.21
C PHE A 81 19.20 3.35 2.72
N PHE A 82 18.83 2.22 2.09
CA PHE A 82 17.46 2.02 1.63
C PHE A 82 16.47 1.82 2.79
N ALA A 83 16.91 1.29 3.92
CA ALA A 83 16.09 1.26 5.12
C ALA A 83 15.65 2.67 5.55
N GLY A 84 16.59 3.61 5.61
CA GLY A 84 16.28 5.02 5.88
C GLY A 84 15.46 5.69 4.79
N TYR A 85 15.78 5.44 3.52
CA TYR A 85 15.00 5.99 2.40
C TYR A 85 13.54 5.52 2.41
N TYR A 86 13.34 4.22 2.66
CA TYR A 86 12.01 3.62 2.68
C TYR A 86 11.22 3.95 3.94
N SER A 87 11.86 4.25 5.08
CA SER A 87 11.13 4.72 6.27
C SER A 87 10.34 6.01 6.01
N ILE A 88 10.83 6.84 5.10
CA ILE A 88 10.12 8.02 4.63
C ILE A 88 9.09 7.66 3.55
N LEU A 89 9.49 6.86 2.55
CA LEU A 89 8.63 6.56 1.39
C LEU A 89 7.36 5.80 1.77
N VAL A 90 7.43 4.77 2.63
CA VAL A 90 6.23 3.97 2.98
C VAL A 90 5.18 4.84 3.67
N ASN A 91 5.58 5.70 4.58
CA ASN A 91 4.69 6.64 5.25
C ASN A 91 4.04 7.64 4.29
N LEU A 92 4.79 8.10 3.28
CA LEU A 92 4.25 8.97 2.24
C LEU A 92 3.23 8.21 1.37
N ASN A 93 3.48 6.94 1.08
CA ASN A 93 2.55 6.10 0.32
C ASN A 93 1.22 5.93 1.04
N ASP A 94 1.23 5.73 2.37
CA ASP A 94 0.00 5.65 3.19
C ASP A 94 -0.89 6.89 3.01
N ILE A 95 -0.30 8.08 3.17
CA ILE A 95 -1.05 9.33 2.98
C ILE A 95 -1.53 9.49 1.55
N SER A 96 -0.67 9.15 0.58
CA SER A 96 -1.02 9.23 -0.85
C SER A 96 -2.16 8.28 -1.20
N ALA A 97 -2.13 7.03 -0.72
CA ALA A 97 -3.16 6.02 -0.96
C ALA A 97 -4.54 6.50 -0.53
N MET A 98 -4.61 7.26 0.57
CA MET A 98 -5.82 7.90 1.09
C MET A 98 -6.25 9.15 0.30
N GLY A 99 -5.55 9.53 -0.78
CA GLY A 99 -5.80 10.77 -1.53
C GLY A 99 -5.34 12.03 -0.80
N GLY A 100 -4.57 11.89 0.27
CA GLY A 100 -4.11 12.98 1.12
C GLY A 100 -2.91 13.75 0.59
N VAL A 101 -2.61 14.85 1.26
CA VAL A 101 -1.40 15.66 1.08
C VAL A 101 -0.55 15.49 2.34
N PRO A 102 0.67 14.95 2.25
CA PRO A 102 1.55 14.82 3.40
C PRO A 102 2.02 16.20 3.89
N LEU A 103 2.09 16.39 5.21
CA LEU A 103 2.43 17.66 5.84
C LEU A 103 3.78 17.63 6.55
N ALA A 104 3.97 16.67 7.45
CA ALA A 104 5.18 16.54 8.26
C ALA A 104 5.30 15.14 8.86
N MET A 105 6.52 14.79 9.27
CA MET A 105 6.85 13.52 9.92
C MET A 105 7.58 13.76 11.23
N VAL A 106 7.50 12.77 12.11
CA VAL A 106 8.39 12.61 13.27
C VAL A 106 8.95 11.20 13.28
N ASP A 107 10.12 11.00 13.87
CA ASP A 107 10.77 9.70 13.91
C ASP A 107 11.09 9.21 15.32
N VAL A 108 11.32 7.90 15.45
CA VAL A 108 11.99 7.30 16.61
C VAL A 108 13.14 6.46 16.06
N ILE A 109 14.37 6.79 16.48
CA ILE A 109 15.59 6.11 16.02
C ILE A 109 16.27 5.46 17.20
N SER A 110 16.44 4.15 17.15
CA SER A 110 17.23 3.36 18.10
C SER A 110 18.54 2.97 17.44
N MET A 111 19.66 3.23 18.12
CA MET A 111 21.00 3.09 17.56
C MET A 111 21.85 2.14 18.39
N LYS A 112 22.26 1.03 17.78
CA LYS A 112 23.29 0.14 18.29
C LYS A 112 24.62 0.35 17.60
N GLU A 113 24.58 0.45 16.25
CA GLU A 113 25.76 0.60 15.43
C GLU A 113 25.78 1.96 14.73
N GLU A 114 26.75 2.82 15.12
CA GLU A 114 26.91 4.17 14.55
C GLU A 114 26.99 4.16 13.00
N ARG A 115 27.65 3.16 12.42
CA ARG A 115 27.78 3.03 10.97
C ARG A 115 26.44 2.78 10.29
N ILE A 116 25.57 1.93 10.86
CA ILE A 116 24.23 1.64 10.35
C ILE A 116 23.40 2.91 10.47
N CYS A 117 23.39 3.53 11.64
CA CYS A 117 22.67 4.78 11.87
C CYS A 117 23.04 5.87 10.86
N GLY A 118 24.32 6.11 10.62
CA GLY A 118 24.79 7.11 9.66
C GLY A 118 24.34 6.85 8.21
N GLN A 119 24.13 5.58 7.81
CA GLN A 119 23.59 5.26 6.49
C GLN A 119 22.07 5.43 6.46
N VAL A 120 21.36 5.02 7.51
CA VAL A 120 19.90 5.24 7.66
C VAL A 120 19.60 6.74 7.56
N MET A 121 20.29 7.58 8.33
CA MET A 121 20.10 9.03 8.31
C MET A 121 20.34 9.64 6.92
N ARG A 122 21.36 9.19 6.17
CA ARG A 122 21.56 9.63 4.78
C ARG A 122 20.44 9.20 3.85
N GLY A 123 19.87 8.00 4.04
CA GLY A 123 18.71 7.54 3.31
C GLY A 123 17.50 8.42 3.57
N MET A 124 17.19 8.69 4.84
CA MET A 124 16.09 9.58 5.26
C MET A 124 16.28 10.99 4.69
N GLU A 125 17.46 11.59 4.83
CA GLU A 125 17.77 12.92 4.26
C GLU A 125 17.53 12.96 2.76
N THR A 126 18.00 11.94 2.03
CA THR A 126 17.81 11.84 0.58
C THR A 126 16.33 11.79 0.21
N ALA A 127 15.53 11.02 0.93
CA ALA A 127 14.10 10.91 0.72
C ALA A 127 13.37 12.22 1.07
N VAL A 128 13.65 12.81 2.21
CA VAL A 128 13.09 14.12 2.63
C VAL A 128 13.32 15.19 1.57
N ARG A 129 14.56 15.31 1.06
CA ARG A 129 14.87 16.26 -0.03
C ARG A 129 14.13 15.94 -1.32
N LYS A 130 14.02 14.67 -1.67
CA LYS A 130 13.35 14.22 -2.89
C LYS A 130 11.85 14.48 -2.85
N PHE A 131 11.19 14.06 -1.79
CA PHE A 131 9.73 14.18 -1.65
C PHE A 131 9.28 15.57 -1.18
N GLY A 132 10.13 16.32 -0.49
CA GLY A 132 9.84 17.66 -0.03
C GLY A 132 8.96 17.73 1.22
N VAL A 133 8.84 16.62 1.97
CA VAL A 133 8.08 16.55 3.23
C VAL A 133 9.06 16.48 4.39
N PRO A 134 9.02 17.42 5.36
CA PRO A 134 10.03 17.51 6.41
C PRO A 134 9.81 16.50 7.53
N VAL A 135 10.89 16.02 8.12
CA VAL A 135 10.93 15.46 9.48
C VAL A 135 11.14 16.65 10.43
N VAL A 136 10.19 16.88 11.32
CA VAL A 136 10.12 18.09 12.17
C VAL A 136 10.48 17.84 13.63
N GLY A 137 10.76 16.60 13.99
CA GLY A 137 11.13 16.20 15.34
C GLY A 137 11.14 14.68 15.46
N GLY A 138 11.30 14.21 16.67
CA GLY A 138 11.34 12.78 16.95
C GLY A 138 12.03 12.48 18.27
N HIS A 139 12.46 11.23 18.43
CA HIS A 139 13.18 10.77 19.60
C HIS A 139 14.33 9.85 19.20
N THR A 140 15.41 9.89 19.97
CA THR A 140 16.61 9.08 19.73
C THR A 140 17.00 8.29 20.97
N HIS A 141 17.20 6.98 20.80
CA HIS A 141 17.71 6.08 21.82
C HIS A 141 19.16 5.66 21.47
N PRO A 142 20.19 6.34 21.97
CA PRO A 142 21.58 6.06 21.64
C PRO A 142 22.15 4.81 22.32
N ASP A 143 21.54 4.34 23.39
CA ASP A 143 22.03 3.25 24.24
C ASP A 143 21.28 1.93 24.05
N CYS A 144 20.69 1.72 22.86
CA CYS A 144 19.96 0.49 22.54
C CYS A 144 20.90 -0.65 22.18
N ASN A 145 20.42 -1.90 22.38
CA ASN A 145 21.11 -3.10 21.92
C ASN A 145 20.61 -3.60 20.54
N TYR A 146 19.81 -2.81 19.85
CA TYR A 146 19.23 -3.05 18.52
C TYR A 146 19.19 -1.76 17.71
N ASP A 147 19.08 -1.91 16.39
CA ASP A 147 18.85 -0.81 15.46
C ASP A 147 17.40 -0.83 15.00
N ALA A 148 16.70 0.31 15.09
CA ALA A 148 15.35 0.49 14.58
C ALA A 148 15.13 1.92 14.08
N VAL A 149 14.26 2.09 13.10
CA VAL A 149 13.73 3.38 12.66
C VAL A 149 12.23 3.24 12.43
N ASP A 150 11.48 4.04 13.16
CA ASP A 150 10.04 4.17 13.02
C ASP A 150 9.72 5.62 12.68
N VAL A 151 8.77 5.84 11.79
CA VAL A 151 8.36 7.18 11.35
C VAL A 151 6.85 7.27 11.47
N ALA A 152 6.35 8.37 12.01
CA ALA A 152 4.95 8.74 11.96
C ALA A 152 4.77 9.96 11.07
N ILE A 153 3.69 9.96 10.30
CA ILE A 153 3.37 11.00 9.33
C ILE A 153 1.99 11.60 9.60
N LEU A 154 1.90 12.91 9.43
CA LEU A 154 0.66 13.64 9.38
C LEU A 154 0.40 14.11 7.95
N GLY A 155 -0.80 13.86 7.48
CA GLY A 155 -1.34 14.39 6.22
C GLY A 155 -2.68 15.06 6.42
N SER A 156 -3.23 15.63 5.36
CA SER A 156 -4.56 16.23 5.34
C SER A 156 -5.28 15.95 4.03
N ALA A 157 -6.62 15.95 4.09
CA ALA A 157 -7.48 15.88 2.91
C ALA A 157 -8.79 16.63 3.18
N LYS A 158 -9.57 16.89 2.13
CA LYS A 158 -10.99 17.18 2.32
C LYS A 158 -11.72 15.89 2.66
N ARG A 159 -12.65 15.93 3.62
CA ARG A 159 -13.42 14.77 4.08
C ARG A 159 -14.09 14.03 2.92
N SER A 160 -14.60 14.75 1.94
CA SER A 160 -15.27 14.19 0.76
C SER A 160 -14.32 13.67 -0.33
N GLU A 161 -13.01 13.85 -0.18
CA GLU A 161 -11.97 13.48 -1.14
C GLU A 161 -11.11 12.29 -0.67
N VAL A 162 -11.31 11.83 0.59
CA VAL A 162 -10.58 10.69 1.15
C VAL A 162 -10.94 9.42 0.39
N ILE A 163 -9.90 8.66 0.03
CA ILE A 163 -10.03 7.32 -0.56
C ILE A 163 -9.83 6.31 0.57
N TYR A 164 -10.90 5.64 0.97
CA TYR A 164 -10.88 4.63 2.03
C TYR A 164 -10.58 3.24 1.48
N SER A 165 -10.06 2.33 2.33
CA SER A 165 -9.86 0.92 1.96
C SER A 165 -11.16 0.11 2.02
N HIS A 166 -12.10 0.47 2.90
CA HIS A 166 -13.30 -0.31 3.24
C HIS A 166 -14.53 -0.03 2.37
N THR A 167 -14.40 0.73 1.30
CA THR A 167 -15.53 1.27 0.53
C THR A 167 -15.76 0.60 -0.82
N ALA A 168 -15.05 -0.50 -1.13
CA ALA A 168 -15.26 -1.26 -2.37
C ALA A 168 -16.67 -1.82 -2.46
N ARG A 169 -17.24 -1.85 -3.68
CA ARG A 169 -18.60 -2.31 -3.94
C ARG A 169 -18.61 -3.39 -5.02
N ALA A 170 -19.50 -4.37 -4.88
CA ALA A 170 -19.71 -5.37 -5.93
C ALA A 170 -20.04 -4.67 -7.27
N GLY A 171 -19.38 -5.11 -8.33
CA GLY A 171 -19.46 -4.53 -9.67
C GLY A 171 -18.39 -3.48 -9.98
N ASP A 172 -17.60 -3.02 -8.99
CA ASP A 172 -16.45 -2.15 -9.24
C ASP A 172 -15.36 -2.89 -10.03
N ASP A 173 -14.65 -2.15 -10.88
CA ASP A 173 -13.42 -2.63 -11.50
C ASP A 173 -12.29 -2.58 -10.46
N ILE A 174 -11.39 -3.57 -10.50
CA ILE A 174 -10.14 -3.61 -9.75
C ILE A 174 -9.03 -3.10 -10.66
N ILE A 175 -8.32 -2.06 -10.21
CA ILE A 175 -7.21 -1.45 -10.96
C ILE A 175 -5.92 -1.67 -10.18
N PHE A 176 -4.89 -2.18 -10.87
CA PHE A 176 -3.52 -2.10 -10.41
C PHE A 176 -2.81 -0.96 -11.15
N ALA A 177 -2.27 -0.01 -10.40
CA ALA A 177 -1.43 1.06 -10.90
C ALA A 177 0.00 0.82 -10.38
N MET A 178 0.94 0.56 -11.27
CA MET A 178 2.29 0.10 -10.95
C MET A 178 3.33 0.84 -11.78
N ASP A 179 4.32 1.41 -11.13
CA ASP A 179 5.46 1.98 -11.84
C ASP A 179 6.43 0.85 -12.23
N LEU A 180 6.53 0.58 -13.52
CA LEU A 180 7.33 -0.52 -14.07
C LEU A 180 8.80 -0.15 -14.30
N ASP A 181 9.15 1.15 -14.19
CA ASP A 181 10.50 1.66 -14.35
C ASP A 181 11.20 1.74 -13.00
N GLY A 182 11.81 0.65 -12.59
CA GLY A 182 12.46 0.51 -11.30
C GLY A 182 13.54 -0.58 -11.30
N PHE A 183 13.99 -0.91 -10.11
CA PHE A 183 14.99 -1.97 -9.89
C PHE A 183 14.90 -2.51 -8.47
N TYR A 184 15.48 -3.68 -8.23
CA TYR A 184 15.67 -4.20 -6.89
C TYR A 184 17.04 -3.72 -6.36
N PRO A 185 17.10 -2.95 -5.24
CA PRO A 185 18.36 -2.65 -4.60
C PRO A 185 19.05 -3.93 -4.12
N GLU A 186 20.38 -3.87 -4.01
CA GLU A 186 21.18 -5.01 -3.58
C GLU A 186 20.66 -5.61 -2.27
N LYS A 187 20.46 -6.93 -2.23
CA LYS A 187 19.92 -7.72 -1.11
C LYS A 187 18.45 -7.47 -0.75
N LEU A 188 17.70 -6.71 -1.55
CA LEU A 188 16.29 -6.42 -1.31
C LEU A 188 15.41 -7.00 -2.43
N ASN A 189 15.15 -8.31 -2.38
CA ASN A 189 14.55 -9.07 -3.47
C ASN A 189 13.08 -8.72 -3.79
N TYR A 190 12.37 -8.02 -2.91
CA TYR A 190 10.98 -7.65 -3.09
C TYR A 190 10.74 -6.13 -2.99
N ALA A 191 11.75 -5.34 -2.68
CA ALA A 191 11.67 -3.90 -2.67
C ALA A 191 11.93 -3.36 -4.08
N TRP A 192 10.88 -3.10 -4.84
CA TRP A 192 10.96 -2.53 -6.19
C TRP A 192 11.06 -1.00 -6.10
N ASP A 193 12.27 -0.49 -6.18
CA ASP A 193 12.51 0.96 -6.10
C ASP A 193 12.25 1.64 -7.44
N THR A 194 11.27 2.51 -7.46
CA THR A 194 10.93 3.34 -8.61
C THR A 194 11.22 4.82 -8.41
N THR A 195 11.74 5.21 -7.25
CA THR A 195 11.80 6.61 -6.84
C THR A 195 13.21 7.15 -6.66
N SER A 196 14.15 6.37 -6.13
CA SER A 196 15.47 6.88 -5.73
C SER A 196 16.30 7.44 -6.88
N LYS A 197 16.18 6.87 -8.09
CA LYS A 197 16.92 7.29 -9.29
C LYS A 197 16.17 8.28 -10.18
N LYS A 198 14.87 8.49 -9.95
CA LYS A 198 14.06 9.41 -10.75
C LYS A 198 14.21 10.86 -10.28
N ASP A 199 13.84 11.77 -11.16
CA ASP A 199 13.73 13.18 -10.83
C ASP A 199 12.71 13.45 -9.73
N ALA A 200 13.02 14.40 -8.83
CA ALA A 200 12.17 14.71 -7.69
C ALA A 200 10.79 15.27 -8.10
N GLU A 201 10.73 16.05 -9.18
CA GLU A 201 9.47 16.62 -9.67
C GLU A 201 8.54 15.52 -10.18
N LEU A 202 9.09 14.55 -10.95
CA LEU A 202 8.32 13.41 -11.44
C LEU A 202 7.78 12.58 -10.26
N VAL A 203 8.63 12.25 -9.29
CA VAL A 203 8.22 11.44 -8.14
C VAL A 203 7.12 12.14 -7.32
N ARG A 204 7.23 13.45 -7.11
CA ARG A 204 6.17 14.22 -6.45
C ARG A 204 4.86 14.22 -7.22
N LYS A 205 4.90 14.30 -8.56
CA LYS A 205 3.71 14.18 -9.42
C LYS A 205 3.08 12.78 -9.30
N GLN A 206 3.89 11.73 -9.27
CA GLN A 206 3.42 10.35 -9.07
C GLN A 206 2.67 10.22 -7.74
N MET A 207 3.22 10.76 -6.64
CA MET A 207 2.57 10.73 -5.33
C MET A 207 1.24 11.51 -5.32
N MET A 208 1.17 12.64 -6.05
CA MET A 208 -0.04 13.45 -6.12
C MET A 208 -1.13 12.86 -7.03
N ALA A 209 -0.85 11.81 -7.80
CA ALA A 209 -1.85 11.17 -8.68
C ALA A 209 -3.08 10.69 -7.89
N MET A 210 -2.87 10.05 -6.73
CA MET A 210 -3.98 9.62 -5.86
C MET A 210 -4.79 10.79 -5.30
N ASN A 211 -4.14 11.91 -4.96
CA ASN A 211 -4.85 13.12 -4.54
C ASN A 211 -5.75 13.66 -5.66
N HIS A 212 -5.27 13.70 -6.90
CA HIS A 212 -6.11 14.09 -8.04
C HIS A 212 -7.29 13.15 -8.27
N ILE A 213 -7.08 11.83 -8.06
CA ILE A 213 -8.15 10.81 -8.13
C ILE A 213 -9.19 11.05 -7.03
N GLY A 214 -8.76 11.31 -5.79
CA GLY A 214 -9.63 11.62 -4.66
C GLY A 214 -10.45 12.90 -4.88
N ARG A 215 -9.80 14.00 -5.25
CA ARG A 215 -10.46 15.28 -5.57
C ARG A 215 -11.53 15.16 -6.66
N ARG A 216 -11.29 14.32 -7.66
CA ARG A 216 -12.25 14.04 -8.73
C ARG A 216 -13.26 12.93 -8.35
N ARG A 217 -13.12 12.32 -7.16
CA ARG A 217 -13.96 11.23 -6.64
C ARG A 217 -14.08 10.05 -7.64
N LEU A 218 -12.98 9.69 -8.28
CA LEU A 218 -12.96 8.65 -9.29
C LEU A 218 -12.87 7.26 -8.67
N ALA A 219 -12.05 7.08 -7.63
CA ALA A 219 -11.93 5.81 -6.91
C ALA A 219 -13.02 5.66 -5.85
N ARG A 220 -13.37 4.41 -5.54
CA ARG A 220 -14.17 4.04 -4.38
C ARG A 220 -13.29 3.63 -3.22
N SER A 221 -12.32 2.76 -3.46
CA SER A 221 -11.36 2.36 -2.45
C SER A 221 -9.94 2.33 -3.02
N GLY A 222 -8.96 2.38 -2.14
CA GLY A 222 -7.54 2.34 -2.49
C GLY A 222 -6.65 1.90 -1.35
N LYS A 223 -5.48 1.37 -1.70
CA LYS A 223 -4.35 1.06 -0.82
C LYS A 223 -3.04 1.19 -1.58
N ASP A 224 -1.95 1.56 -0.88
CA ASP A 224 -0.60 1.40 -1.42
C ASP A 224 -0.21 -0.08 -1.49
N MET A 225 0.63 -0.45 -2.47
CA MET A 225 1.16 -1.81 -2.57
C MET A 225 2.32 -2.02 -1.60
N SER A 226 2.02 -2.57 -0.44
CA SER A 226 2.97 -2.81 0.64
C SER A 226 3.52 -4.25 0.70
N ASN A 227 4.11 -4.65 1.82
CA ASN A 227 4.77 -5.95 2.02
C ASN A 227 4.02 -7.21 1.52
N PRO A 228 2.68 -7.27 1.55
CA PRO A 228 1.96 -8.43 1.00
C PRO A 228 2.03 -8.56 -0.53
N GLY A 229 2.59 -7.57 -1.22
CA GLY A 229 2.57 -7.49 -2.68
C GLY A 229 1.20 -7.12 -3.23
N SER A 230 1.05 -7.10 -4.54
CA SER A 230 -0.18 -6.61 -5.20
C SER A 230 -1.43 -7.41 -4.83
N LEU A 231 -1.33 -8.74 -4.86
CA LEU A 231 -2.48 -9.62 -4.56
C LEU A 231 -2.80 -9.67 -3.06
N GLY A 232 -1.79 -9.63 -2.19
CA GLY A 232 -2.02 -9.57 -0.75
C GLY A 232 -2.59 -8.22 -0.32
N THR A 233 -2.15 -7.13 -0.93
CA THR A 233 -2.73 -5.79 -0.72
C THR A 233 -4.19 -5.73 -1.17
N LEU A 234 -4.52 -6.30 -2.35
CA LEU A 234 -5.91 -6.46 -2.77
C LEU A 234 -6.71 -7.29 -1.76
N GLY A 235 -6.09 -8.35 -1.22
CA GLY A 235 -6.69 -9.18 -0.18
C GLY A 235 -7.09 -8.36 1.04
N MET A 236 -6.20 -7.54 1.57
CA MET A 236 -6.48 -6.66 2.70
C MET A 236 -7.60 -5.66 2.39
N LEU A 237 -7.59 -5.03 1.21
CA LEU A 237 -8.62 -4.08 0.78
C LEU A 237 -10.01 -4.75 0.70
N LEU A 238 -10.11 -5.93 0.11
CA LEU A 238 -11.38 -6.63 -0.05
C LEU A 238 -11.87 -7.24 1.28
N GLU A 239 -10.97 -7.74 2.14
CA GLU A 239 -11.28 -8.15 3.51
C GLU A 239 -11.93 -7.00 4.28
N THR A 240 -11.27 -5.83 4.30
CA THR A 240 -11.75 -4.62 5.00
C THR A 240 -13.08 -4.10 4.42
N SER A 241 -13.32 -4.32 3.12
CA SER A 241 -14.59 -3.98 2.47
C SER A 241 -15.69 -5.04 2.66
N GLY A 242 -15.38 -6.22 3.22
CA GLY A 242 -16.32 -7.35 3.30
C GLY A 242 -16.74 -7.86 1.92
N LYS A 243 -15.81 -7.87 0.96
CA LYS A 243 -16.05 -8.24 -0.44
C LYS A 243 -15.09 -9.35 -0.88
N GLY A 244 -15.39 -9.90 -2.05
CA GLY A 244 -14.52 -10.74 -2.85
C GLY A 244 -14.28 -10.14 -4.23
N GLY A 245 -13.72 -10.94 -5.13
CA GLY A 245 -13.52 -10.50 -6.49
C GLY A 245 -12.77 -11.50 -7.34
N THR A 246 -12.70 -11.20 -8.63
CA THR A 246 -11.94 -11.98 -9.61
C THR A 246 -10.77 -11.15 -10.12
N VAL A 247 -9.62 -11.78 -10.33
CA VAL A 247 -8.41 -11.15 -10.89
C VAL A 247 -7.88 -11.99 -12.04
N ASP A 248 -7.68 -11.35 -13.17
CA ASP A 248 -7.02 -11.91 -14.35
C ASP A 248 -5.53 -11.57 -14.28
N LEU A 249 -4.70 -12.56 -13.97
CA LEU A 249 -3.26 -12.40 -13.80
C LEU A 249 -2.56 -11.98 -15.11
N ASP A 250 -3.13 -12.34 -16.26
CA ASP A 250 -2.56 -12.01 -17.56
C ASP A 250 -2.68 -10.51 -17.88
N LYS A 251 -3.50 -9.78 -17.11
CA LYS A 251 -3.69 -8.32 -17.22
C LYS A 251 -2.82 -7.50 -16.25
N VAL A 252 -2.10 -8.16 -15.34
CA VAL A 252 -1.27 -7.45 -14.37
C VAL A 252 -0.09 -6.78 -15.07
N PRO A 253 0.07 -5.44 -14.95
CA PRO A 253 1.22 -4.76 -15.51
C PRO A 253 2.52 -5.32 -14.92
N THR A 254 3.45 -5.76 -15.78
CA THR A 254 4.67 -6.46 -15.34
C THR A 254 5.90 -5.87 -16.01
N PRO A 255 6.96 -5.52 -15.27
CA PRO A 255 8.21 -5.02 -15.86
C PRO A 255 8.95 -6.14 -16.59
N LYS A 256 9.65 -5.77 -17.66
CA LYS A 256 10.44 -6.73 -18.44
C LYS A 256 11.58 -7.33 -17.61
N GLY A 257 11.78 -8.62 -17.75
CA GLY A 257 12.92 -9.34 -17.13
C GLY A 257 12.78 -9.64 -15.64
N VAL A 258 11.64 -9.33 -15.02
CA VAL A 258 11.34 -9.66 -13.64
C VAL A 258 10.48 -10.95 -13.61
N PRO A 259 10.86 -11.97 -12.84
CA PRO A 259 10.02 -13.16 -12.68
C PRO A 259 8.64 -12.80 -12.11
N PHE A 260 7.57 -13.30 -12.74
CA PHE A 260 6.21 -12.90 -12.40
C PHE A 260 5.84 -13.21 -10.94
N ALA A 261 6.20 -14.38 -10.43
CA ALA A 261 5.97 -14.74 -9.03
C ALA A 261 6.70 -13.83 -8.03
N GLN A 262 7.88 -13.32 -8.38
CA GLN A 262 8.59 -12.31 -7.59
C GLN A 262 7.87 -10.96 -7.66
N TRP A 263 7.43 -10.57 -8.86
CA TRP A 263 6.74 -9.32 -9.11
C TRP A 263 5.45 -9.19 -8.28
N LEU A 264 4.62 -10.23 -8.24
CA LEU A 264 3.38 -10.23 -7.46
C LEU A 264 3.59 -10.04 -5.94
N LYS A 265 4.81 -10.30 -5.44
CA LYS A 265 5.23 -10.11 -4.04
C LYS A 265 6.02 -8.82 -3.81
N SER A 266 6.25 -8.03 -4.86
CA SER A 266 7.05 -6.80 -4.78
C SER A 266 6.26 -5.61 -4.21
N TYR A 267 6.97 -4.71 -3.54
CA TYR A 267 6.43 -3.56 -2.80
C TYR A 267 7.39 -2.36 -2.84
N GLN A 268 6.97 -1.24 -2.25
CA GLN A 268 7.75 -0.02 -1.97
C GLN A 268 8.10 0.88 -3.16
N GLY A 269 7.49 0.68 -4.31
CA GLY A 269 7.55 1.65 -5.39
C GLY A 269 6.36 2.62 -5.35
N CYS A 270 6.15 3.34 -6.42
CA CYS A 270 4.87 3.95 -6.68
C CYS A 270 3.92 2.86 -7.21
N GLY A 271 3.06 2.35 -6.34
CA GLY A 271 2.11 1.29 -6.68
C GLY A 271 0.86 1.35 -5.81
N PHE A 272 -0.31 1.23 -6.44
CA PHE A 272 -1.60 1.30 -5.77
C PHE A 272 -2.57 0.25 -6.29
N VAL A 273 -3.38 -0.28 -5.38
CA VAL A 273 -4.57 -1.07 -5.69
C VAL A 273 -5.78 -0.17 -5.49
N LEU A 274 -6.63 -0.07 -6.50
CA LEU A 274 -7.86 0.73 -6.42
C LEU A 274 -9.08 -0.07 -6.85
N THR A 275 -10.25 0.35 -6.36
CA THR A 275 -11.52 -0.05 -6.96
C THR A 275 -12.30 1.19 -7.38
N CYS A 276 -13.07 1.08 -8.46
CA CYS A 276 -13.89 2.17 -8.95
C CYS A 276 -15.10 1.69 -9.74
N ALA A 277 -16.10 2.55 -9.89
CA ALA A 277 -17.15 2.30 -10.86
C ALA A 277 -16.57 2.16 -12.28
N PRO A 278 -17.00 1.21 -13.12
CA PRO A 278 -16.40 0.95 -14.44
C PRO A 278 -16.27 2.17 -15.35
N LYS A 279 -17.19 3.12 -15.24
CA LYS A 279 -17.15 4.39 -16.01
C LYS A 279 -15.94 5.28 -15.68
N ASN A 280 -15.29 5.07 -14.54
CA ASN A 280 -14.15 5.87 -14.07
C ASN A 280 -12.79 5.22 -14.38
N SER A 281 -12.77 3.94 -14.74
CA SER A 281 -11.53 3.16 -14.89
C SER A 281 -10.56 3.80 -15.86
N GLN A 282 -11.05 4.21 -17.03
CA GLN A 282 -10.20 4.83 -18.05
C GLN A 282 -9.57 6.15 -17.56
N SER A 283 -10.36 7.00 -16.87
CA SER A 283 -9.83 8.26 -16.33
C SER A 283 -8.76 8.05 -15.24
N ILE A 284 -8.88 7.01 -14.43
CA ILE A 284 -7.86 6.64 -13.44
C ILE A 284 -6.58 6.18 -14.14
N ILE A 285 -6.70 5.30 -15.16
CA ILE A 285 -5.57 4.79 -15.93
C ILE A 285 -4.82 5.94 -16.64
N GLU A 286 -5.55 6.88 -17.23
CA GLU A 286 -4.98 8.05 -17.88
C GLU A 286 -4.20 8.94 -16.91
N LEU A 287 -4.77 9.24 -15.73
CA LEU A 287 -4.07 10.03 -14.71
C LEU A 287 -2.74 9.40 -14.27
N PHE A 288 -2.71 8.09 -14.09
CA PHE A 288 -1.46 7.38 -13.80
C PHE A 288 -0.50 7.38 -15.00
N GLY A 289 -1.03 7.21 -16.22
CA GLY A 289 -0.25 7.26 -17.46
C GLY A 289 0.46 8.59 -17.67
N GLU A 290 -0.17 9.72 -17.32
CA GLU A 290 0.42 11.08 -17.40
C GLU A 290 1.69 11.23 -16.55
N VAL A 291 1.85 10.41 -15.51
CA VAL A 291 3.03 10.40 -14.63
C VAL A 291 3.91 9.16 -14.81
N GLY A 292 3.71 8.40 -15.90
CA GLY A 292 4.54 7.25 -16.26
C GLY A 292 4.26 5.99 -15.44
N VAL A 293 3.11 5.90 -14.75
CA VAL A 293 2.66 4.72 -14.01
C VAL A 293 1.70 3.90 -14.87
N ALA A 294 1.97 2.61 -15.03
CA ALA A 294 1.11 1.71 -15.80
C ALA A 294 -0.13 1.35 -14.97
N GLY A 295 -1.32 1.70 -15.49
CA GLY A 295 -2.59 1.31 -14.92
C GLY A 295 -3.30 0.24 -15.76
N ALA A 296 -3.91 -0.75 -15.12
CA ALA A 296 -4.74 -1.73 -15.81
C ALA A 296 -5.95 -2.17 -14.97
N VAL A 297 -7.09 -2.37 -15.62
CA VAL A 297 -8.21 -3.11 -15.03
C VAL A 297 -7.84 -4.59 -15.04
N VAL A 298 -7.56 -5.13 -13.86
CA VAL A 298 -7.14 -6.54 -13.69
C VAL A 298 -8.28 -7.46 -13.26
N GLY A 299 -9.44 -6.91 -12.88
CA GLY A 299 -10.52 -7.74 -12.37
C GLY A 299 -11.76 -6.96 -11.95
N LYS A 300 -12.63 -7.64 -11.21
CA LYS A 300 -13.87 -7.05 -10.68
C LYS A 300 -14.14 -7.48 -9.25
N VAL A 301 -14.69 -6.55 -8.48
CA VAL A 301 -15.21 -6.80 -7.12
C VAL A 301 -16.54 -7.51 -7.19
N ASP A 302 -16.76 -8.46 -6.31
CA ASP A 302 -18.04 -9.17 -6.13
C ASP A 302 -18.46 -9.29 -4.64
N ALA A 303 -19.55 -9.98 -4.38
CA ALA A 303 -20.09 -10.16 -3.04
C ALA A 303 -19.72 -11.52 -2.40
N THR A 304 -18.82 -12.30 -3.03
CA THR A 304 -18.58 -13.71 -2.62
C THR A 304 -17.69 -13.84 -1.40
N ARG A 305 -16.99 -12.78 -0.96
CA ARG A 305 -15.94 -12.80 0.08
C ARG A 305 -14.77 -13.75 -0.26
N LYS A 306 -14.60 -14.10 -1.55
CA LYS A 306 -13.48 -14.91 -2.05
C LYS A 306 -12.74 -14.15 -3.12
N ILE A 307 -11.43 -14.28 -3.14
CA ILE A 307 -10.61 -13.79 -4.25
C ILE A 307 -10.28 -14.99 -5.13
N VAL A 308 -10.76 -14.97 -6.37
CA VAL A 308 -10.45 -15.96 -7.38
C VAL A 308 -9.51 -15.35 -8.41
N VAL A 309 -8.40 -16.02 -8.67
CA VAL A 309 -7.44 -15.61 -9.70
C VAL A 309 -7.57 -16.50 -10.92
N HIS A 310 -7.37 -15.90 -12.10
CA HIS A 310 -7.39 -16.57 -13.39
C HIS A 310 -6.05 -16.38 -14.09
N SER A 311 -5.56 -17.40 -14.80
CA SER A 311 -4.45 -17.33 -15.74
C SER A 311 -4.75 -18.25 -16.93
N GLY A 312 -4.89 -17.70 -18.12
CA GLY A 312 -5.38 -18.41 -19.29
C GLY A 312 -6.75 -19.06 -19.03
N ARG A 313 -6.77 -20.42 -19.02
CA ARG A 313 -7.99 -21.20 -18.74
C ARG A 313 -8.10 -21.71 -17.30
N GLU A 314 -7.05 -21.54 -16.52
CA GLU A 314 -7.03 -22.00 -15.14
C GLU A 314 -7.61 -20.94 -14.21
N GLN A 315 -8.20 -21.41 -13.11
CA GLN A 315 -8.67 -20.55 -12.03
C GLN A 315 -8.45 -21.24 -10.68
N ALA A 316 -8.23 -20.43 -9.65
CA ALA A 316 -8.11 -20.93 -8.29
C ALA A 316 -8.49 -19.88 -7.26
N VAL A 317 -8.90 -20.31 -6.07
CA VAL A 317 -9.18 -19.44 -4.94
C VAL A 317 -7.86 -19.05 -4.29
N LEU A 318 -7.58 -17.74 -4.26
CA LEU A 318 -6.42 -17.18 -3.57
C LEU A 318 -6.71 -16.97 -2.08
N PHE A 319 -7.85 -16.35 -1.74
CA PHE A 319 -8.30 -16.12 -0.37
C PHE A 319 -9.80 -16.42 -0.24
N ASP A 320 -10.19 -16.96 0.91
CA ASP A 320 -11.57 -17.22 1.30
C ASP A 320 -11.87 -16.62 2.67
N PHE A 321 -12.39 -15.39 2.71
CA PHE A 321 -12.66 -14.63 3.93
C PHE A 321 -13.87 -15.14 4.74
N GLU A 322 -14.51 -16.23 4.32
CA GLU A 322 -15.48 -16.95 5.14
C GLU A 322 -14.78 -17.90 6.13
N SER A 323 -13.57 -18.35 5.81
CA SER A 323 -12.80 -19.34 6.58
C SER A 323 -11.45 -18.86 7.09
N GLU A 324 -10.93 -17.76 6.56
CA GLU A 324 -9.61 -17.24 6.90
C GLU A 324 -9.58 -15.70 6.98
N ILE A 325 -8.54 -15.16 7.59
CA ILE A 325 -8.27 -13.72 7.69
C ILE A 325 -6.85 -13.41 7.24
N ILE A 326 -6.65 -12.22 6.70
CA ILE A 326 -5.33 -11.63 6.47
C ILE A 326 -4.98 -10.72 7.65
N THR A 327 -5.80 -9.69 7.89
CA THR A 327 -5.62 -8.71 8.95
C THR A 327 -6.66 -8.85 10.06
N GLY A 328 -7.82 -9.40 9.75
CA GLY A 328 -8.98 -9.42 10.62
C GLY A 328 -9.71 -8.07 10.73
N CYS A 329 -9.36 -7.09 9.89
CA CYS A 329 -10.05 -5.79 9.80
C CYS A 329 -11.32 -5.90 8.95
N ASP A 330 -12.20 -6.81 9.30
CA ASP A 330 -13.51 -7.02 8.66
C ASP A 330 -14.52 -5.96 9.15
N PRO A 331 -15.51 -5.54 8.34
CA PRO A 331 -16.51 -4.54 8.74
C PRO A 331 -17.31 -4.90 10.00
N SER A 332 -17.39 -6.18 10.35
CA SER A 332 -18.05 -6.61 11.60
C SER A 332 -17.23 -6.31 12.86
N ARG A 333 -15.90 -6.18 12.73
CA ARG A 333 -14.98 -5.89 13.83
C ARG A 333 -14.54 -4.42 13.86
N VAL A 334 -14.45 -3.80 12.71
CA VAL A 334 -14.07 -2.39 12.55
C VAL A 334 -15.26 -1.63 11.99
N PRO A 335 -16.15 -1.11 12.86
CA PRO A 335 -17.32 -0.36 12.40
C PRO A 335 -16.88 0.93 11.71
N CYS A 336 -17.32 1.11 10.48
CA CYS A 336 -17.16 2.36 9.75
C CYS A 336 -18.09 3.43 10.33
N SER A 337 -17.59 4.63 10.49
CA SER A 337 -18.46 5.79 10.77
C SER A 337 -19.53 5.93 9.67
N PRO A 338 -20.74 6.42 10.02
CA PRO A 338 -21.91 6.43 9.13
C PRO A 338 -21.82 7.38 7.92
N CYS A 339 -20.62 7.62 7.40
CA CYS A 339 -20.43 8.50 6.21
C CYS A 339 -20.92 7.90 4.88
N ASN A 340 -21.47 6.69 4.85
CA ASN A 340 -21.96 6.02 3.63
C ASN A 340 -23.42 5.63 3.69
N LYS A 341 -24.28 6.49 4.21
CA LYS A 341 -25.69 6.44 3.85
C LYS A 341 -25.91 7.48 2.75
N GLU A 342 -25.61 7.07 1.48
CA GLU A 342 -26.34 7.43 0.26
C GLU A 342 -25.66 6.82 -0.96
#